data_23ded9d41a48c9a7f6f7e090f103c8fc
#
_entry.id   23ded9d41a48c9a7f6f7e090f103c8fc
#
_cell.length_a   1.000
_cell.length_b   1.000
_cell.length_c   1.000
_cell.angle_alpha   90.00
_cell.angle_beta   90.00
_cell.angle_gamma   90.00
#
_symmetry.space_group_name_H-M   'P 1'
#
loop_
_entity.id
_entity.type
_entity.pdbx_description
1 polymer ?
#
loop_
_entity_poly.entity_id
_entity_poly.type
_entity_poly.pdbx_seq_one_letter_code
_entity_poly.pdbx_strand_id
1 'polypeptide(L)'
;MFLHNTFVHHVHFWLKNKEDKAKLIEGLEILIPITHIRDMHIGVPADTNRDVIDRSYDVSLLLLFDDLEAEEAYQHDPIHLVFVEQYAKPLCSKVVVSDSINT
;
A
#
# COMPACT_ATOMS: atom_id res chain seq x y z
N MET A 1 -19.08 10.65 -2.07
CA MET A 1 -19.41 9.41 -2.80
C MET A 1 -19.26 8.21 -1.89
N PHE A 2 -20.16 7.25 -1.97
CA PHE A 2 -20.09 6.00 -1.20
C PHE A 2 -19.51 4.91 -2.12
N LEU A 3 -18.45 4.22 -1.66
CA LEU A 3 -17.85 3.13 -2.45
C LEU A 3 -18.68 1.86 -2.26
N HIS A 4 -19.14 1.28 -3.37
CA HIS A 4 -19.89 0.02 -3.39
C HIS A 4 -19.05 -1.07 -4.04
N ASN A 5 -19.24 -2.32 -3.60
CA ASN A 5 -18.58 -3.49 -4.19
C ASN A 5 -17.09 -3.24 -4.37
N THR A 6 -16.45 -2.82 -3.28
CA THR A 6 -15.05 -2.42 -3.30
C THR A 6 -14.25 -3.25 -2.31
N PHE A 7 -13.14 -3.81 -2.77
CA PHE A 7 -12.13 -4.40 -1.90
C PHE A 7 -11.08 -3.34 -1.62
N VAL A 8 -10.85 -3.04 -0.32
CA VAL A 8 -9.87 -2.04 0.11
C VAL A 8 -8.66 -2.76 0.69
N HIS A 9 -7.50 -2.52 0.10
CA HIS A 9 -6.22 -3.06 0.54
C HIS A 9 -5.38 -1.89 1.04
N HIS A 10 -5.17 -1.80 2.36
CA HIS A 10 -4.48 -0.68 2.99
C HIS A 10 -3.21 -1.18 3.66
N VAL A 11 -2.08 -0.60 3.28
CA VAL A 11 -0.76 -1.02 3.75
C VAL A 11 -0.02 0.13 4.39
N HIS A 12 0.62 -0.15 5.52
CA HIS A 12 1.52 0.79 6.18
C HIS A 12 2.92 0.20 6.21
N PHE A 13 3.91 1.04 5.90
CA PHE A 13 5.31 0.64 5.83
C PHE A 13 6.15 1.41 6.85
N TRP A 14 7.01 0.70 7.58
CA TRP A 14 8.01 1.29 8.46
C TRP A 14 9.40 0.98 7.87
N LEU A 15 10.17 2.03 7.63
CA LEU A 15 11.50 1.91 7.03
C LEU A 15 12.56 1.53 8.06
N LYS A 16 13.53 0.72 7.64
CA LYS A 16 14.75 0.47 8.42
C LYS A 16 15.58 1.76 8.54
N ASN A 17 15.71 2.48 7.44
CA ASN A 17 16.42 3.76 7.36
C ASN A 17 15.47 4.82 6.80
N LYS A 18 15.27 5.89 7.55
CA LYS A 18 14.31 6.95 7.19
C LYS A 18 14.66 7.67 5.89
N GLU A 19 15.94 7.73 5.53
CA GLU A 19 16.40 8.33 4.28
C GLU A 19 15.99 7.55 3.03
N ASP A 20 15.49 6.31 3.18
CA ASP A 20 15.04 5.48 2.06
C ASP A 20 13.59 5.75 1.66
N LYS A 21 12.94 6.77 2.24
CA LYS A 21 11.54 7.06 1.93
C LYS A 21 11.29 7.28 0.44
N ALA A 22 12.09 8.12 -0.20
CA ALA A 22 11.95 8.40 -1.63
C ALA A 22 12.11 7.13 -2.48
N LYS A 23 13.03 6.25 -2.07
CA LYS A 23 13.27 5.00 -2.77
C LYS A 23 12.08 4.05 -2.65
N LEU A 24 11.47 3.96 -1.45
CA LEU A 24 10.29 3.14 -1.27
C LEU A 24 9.11 3.67 -2.10
N ILE A 25 8.92 4.98 -2.13
CA ILE A 25 7.86 5.60 -2.95
C ILE A 25 8.08 5.31 -4.43
N GLU A 26 9.31 5.39 -4.92
CA GLU A 26 9.67 4.99 -6.28
C GLU A 26 9.25 3.55 -6.55
N GLY A 27 9.54 2.65 -5.61
CA GLY A 27 9.11 1.25 -5.73
C GLY A 27 7.61 1.09 -5.79
N LEU A 28 6.86 1.85 -4.98
CA LEU A 28 5.39 1.81 -5.03
C LEU A 28 4.85 2.32 -6.36
N GLU A 29 5.50 3.30 -6.96
CA GLU A 29 5.08 3.86 -8.24
C GLU A 29 5.19 2.86 -9.40
N ILE A 30 6.05 1.84 -9.30
CA ILE A 30 6.10 0.81 -10.33
C ILE A 30 4.83 -0.05 -10.38
N LEU A 31 4.00 -0.02 -9.34
CA LEU A 31 2.73 -0.75 -9.29
C LEU A 31 1.65 -0.12 -10.16
N ILE A 32 1.80 1.14 -10.56
CA ILE A 32 0.78 1.91 -11.28
C ILE A 32 0.25 1.20 -12.52
N PRO A 33 1.08 0.54 -13.37
CA PRO A 33 0.57 -0.12 -14.59
C PRO A 33 -0.24 -1.39 -14.34
N ILE A 34 -0.31 -1.90 -13.11
CA ILE A 34 -1.05 -3.15 -12.84
C ILE A 34 -2.53 -2.92 -13.07
N THR A 35 -3.10 -3.60 -14.08
CA THR A 35 -4.48 -3.35 -14.54
C THR A 35 -5.55 -3.80 -13.56
N HIS A 36 -5.23 -4.70 -12.63
CA HIS A 36 -6.18 -5.17 -11.62
C HIS A 36 -6.49 -4.11 -10.57
N ILE A 37 -5.60 -3.12 -10.39
CA ILE A 37 -5.82 -2.02 -9.46
C ILE A 37 -6.82 -1.04 -10.07
N ARG A 38 -7.92 -0.77 -9.32
CA ARG A 38 -8.93 0.19 -9.77
C ARG A 38 -8.53 1.62 -9.42
N ASP A 39 -8.01 1.82 -8.19
CA ASP A 39 -7.58 3.13 -7.72
C ASP A 39 -6.43 2.97 -6.73
N MET A 40 -5.59 4.00 -6.60
CA MET A 40 -4.36 3.92 -5.82
C MET A 40 -4.04 5.25 -5.15
N HIS A 41 -3.62 5.18 -3.89
CA HIS A 41 -3.13 6.33 -3.14
C HIS A 41 -1.84 5.96 -2.43
N ILE A 42 -0.78 6.73 -2.67
CA ILE A 42 0.49 6.62 -1.94
C ILE A 42 0.55 7.82 -1.00
N GLY A 43 0.73 7.57 0.29
CA GLY A 43 0.68 8.63 1.29
C GLY A 43 1.83 8.62 2.26
N VAL A 44 1.96 9.72 2.98
CA VAL A 44 2.82 9.87 4.15
C VAL A 44 1.94 10.38 5.29
N PRO A 45 2.37 10.24 6.57
CA PRO A 45 1.55 10.71 7.68
C PRO A 45 1.16 12.18 7.52
N ALA A 46 -0.13 12.47 7.65
CA ALA A 46 -0.62 13.83 7.67
C ALA A 46 -0.24 14.51 8.99
N ASP A 47 -0.22 15.83 8.99
CA ASP A 47 0.08 16.60 10.21
C ASP A 47 -1.19 16.71 11.08
N THR A 48 -1.61 15.57 11.61
CA THR A 48 -2.73 15.45 12.53
C THR A 48 -2.29 14.72 13.78
N ASN A 49 -2.83 15.10 14.94
CA ASN A 49 -2.41 14.50 16.21
C ASN A 49 -3.59 14.44 17.18
N ARG A 50 -4.06 13.22 17.41
CA ARG A 50 -5.06 12.86 18.43
C ARG A 50 -4.69 11.49 18.97
N ASP A 51 -5.21 11.13 20.14
CA ASP A 51 -4.87 9.86 20.80
C ASP A 51 -5.02 8.63 19.90
N VAL A 52 -5.99 8.66 18.99
CA VAL A 52 -6.29 7.52 18.11
C VAL A 52 -5.50 7.52 16.81
N ILE A 53 -4.68 8.54 16.57
CA ILE A 53 -3.92 8.66 15.32
C ILE A 53 -2.54 8.02 15.49
N ASP A 54 -2.27 7.00 14.64
CA ASP A 54 -0.94 6.41 14.56
C ASP A 54 -0.18 7.08 13.41
N ARG A 55 0.84 7.84 13.75
CA ARG A 55 1.72 8.52 12.79
C ARG A 55 3.11 7.88 12.74
N SER A 56 3.26 6.68 13.29
CA SER A 56 4.56 6.03 13.41
C SER A 56 5.07 5.45 12.09
N TYR A 57 4.17 5.19 11.13
CA TYR A 57 4.56 4.66 9.83
C TYR A 57 5.26 5.72 8.96
N ASP A 58 6.00 5.29 7.96
CA ASP A 58 6.72 6.20 7.05
C ASP A 58 5.97 6.45 5.76
N VAL A 59 5.36 5.41 5.18
CA VAL A 59 4.63 5.49 3.92
C VAL A 59 3.41 4.61 4.01
N SER A 60 2.32 5.01 3.38
CA SER A 60 1.11 4.21 3.26
C SER A 60 0.74 3.99 1.81
N LEU A 61 0.05 2.88 1.56
CA LEU A 61 -0.48 2.52 0.25
C LEU A 61 -1.93 2.12 0.42
N LEU A 62 -2.82 2.78 -0.30
CA LEU A 62 -4.22 2.37 -0.38
C LEU A 62 -4.50 1.92 -1.80
N LEU A 63 -4.99 0.70 -1.95
CA LEU A 63 -5.42 0.16 -3.24
C LEU A 63 -6.89 -0.21 -3.17
N LEU A 64 -7.61 0.13 -4.22
CA LEU A 64 -9.00 -0.28 -4.39
C LEU A 64 -9.06 -1.30 -5.53
N PHE A 65 -9.75 -2.40 -5.28
CA PHE A 65 -10.00 -3.45 -6.26
C PHE A 65 -11.50 -3.68 -6.40
N ASP A 66 -11.91 -4.23 -7.53
CA ASP A 66 -13.32 -4.57 -7.75
C ASP A 66 -13.78 -5.69 -6.80
N ASP A 67 -12.90 -6.64 -6.51
CA ASP A 67 -13.22 -7.81 -5.68
C ASP A 67 -11.95 -8.52 -5.19
N LEU A 68 -12.15 -9.57 -4.41
CA LEU A 68 -11.05 -10.41 -3.91
C LEU A 68 -10.25 -11.05 -5.05
N GLU A 69 -10.91 -11.46 -6.11
CA GLU A 69 -10.24 -12.10 -7.25
C GLU A 69 -9.23 -11.15 -7.89
N ALA A 70 -9.60 -9.87 -8.05
CA ALA A 70 -8.70 -8.85 -8.60
C ALA A 70 -7.50 -8.62 -7.65
N GLU A 71 -7.73 -8.60 -6.34
CA GLU A 71 -6.66 -8.43 -5.36
C GLU A 71 -5.71 -9.63 -5.37
N GLU A 72 -6.24 -10.84 -5.47
CA GLU A 72 -5.40 -12.05 -5.58
C GLU A 72 -4.57 -12.05 -6.86
N ALA A 73 -5.15 -11.63 -7.98
CA ALA A 73 -4.41 -11.48 -9.24
C ALA A 73 -3.27 -10.46 -9.09
N TYR A 74 -3.51 -9.35 -8.40
CA TYR A 74 -2.48 -8.36 -8.09
C TYR A 74 -1.34 -8.98 -7.28
N GLN A 75 -1.64 -9.79 -6.26
CA GLN A 75 -0.61 -10.43 -5.43
C GLN A 75 0.33 -11.32 -6.25
N HIS A 76 -0.16 -11.93 -7.32
CA HIS A 76 0.64 -12.82 -8.18
C HIS A 76 1.24 -12.11 -9.40
N ASP A 77 0.95 -10.82 -9.59
CA ASP A 77 1.48 -10.06 -10.72
C ASP A 77 3.00 -9.95 -10.61
N PRO A 78 3.75 -10.21 -11.71
CA PRO A 78 5.21 -10.11 -11.69
C PRO A 78 5.73 -8.74 -11.21
N ILE A 79 5.03 -7.66 -11.54
CA ILE A 79 5.40 -6.31 -11.10
C ILE A 79 5.31 -6.20 -9.58
N HIS A 80 4.24 -6.76 -8.97
CA HIS A 80 4.10 -6.77 -7.53
C HIS A 80 5.22 -7.59 -6.87
N LEU A 81 5.57 -8.74 -7.46
CA LEU A 81 6.64 -9.58 -6.93
C LEU A 81 7.99 -8.86 -6.95
N VAL A 82 8.27 -8.10 -8.01
CA VAL A 82 9.48 -7.26 -8.08
C VAL A 82 9.49 -6.21 -6.98
N PHE A 83 8.35 -5.54 -6.76
CA PHE A 83 8.24 -4.57 -5.68
C PHE A 83 8.56 -5.20 -4.33
N VAL A 84 7.98 -6.34 -4.02
CA VAL A 84 8.20 -7.03 -2.74
C VAL A 84 9.68 -7.36 -2.54
N GLU A 85 10.31 -7.98 -3.56
CA GLU A 85 11.69 -8.46 -3.43
C GLU A 85 12.73 -7.33 -3.45
N GLN A 86 12.51 -6.29 -4.24
CA GLN A 86 13.52 -5.24 -4.45
C GLN A 86 13.30 -4.00 -3.59
N TYR A 87 12.12 -3.80 -3.03
CA TYR A 87 11.79 -2.60 -2.26
C TYR A 87 11.26 -2.93 -0.86
N ALA A 88 10.16 -3.66 -0.76
CA ALA A 88 9.52 -3.89 0.54
C ALA A 88 10.43 -4.66 1.51
N LYS A 89 10.92 -5.81 1.10
CA LYS A 89 11.77 -6.65 1.96
C LYS A 89 13.07 -5.96 2.38
N PRO A 90 13.86 -5.38 1.45
CA PRO A 90 15.12 -4.78 1.85
C PRO A 90 14.99 -3.46 2.60
N LEU A 91 13.94 -2.67 2.34
CA LEU A 91 13.83 -1.32 2.89
C LEU A 91 13.03 -1.23 4.19
N CYS A 92 12.11 -2.18 4.43
CA CYS A 92 11.15 -2.07 5.53
C CYS A 92 11.49 -2.96 6.70
N SER A 93 11.34 -2.41 7.91
CA SER A 93 11.45 -3.16 9.16
C SER A 93 10.12 -3.80 9.56
N LYS A 94 9.01 -3.25 9.07
CA LYS A 94 7.67 -3.71 9.40
C LYS A 94 6.70 -3.31 8.29
N VAL A 95 5.76 -4.19 8.00
CA VAL A 95 4.67 -3.92 7.06
C VAL A 95 3.38 -4.43 7.70
N VAL A 96 2.33 -3.62 7.67
CA VAL A 96 1.02 -3.99 8.20
C VAL A 96 -0.02 -3.80 7.10
N VAL A 97 -0.83 -4.83 6.89
CA VAL A 97 -1.89 -4.84 5.87
C VAL A 97 -3.25 -4.94 6.56
N SER A 98 -4.20 -4.13 6.12
CA SER A 98 -5.60 -4.24 6.49
C SER A 98 -6.43 -4.37 5.21
N ASP A 99 -7.17 -5.45 5.12
CA ASP A 99 -8.09 -5.68 4.00
C ASP A 99 -9.52 -5.60 4.49
N SER A 100 -10.37 -4.90 3.75
CA SER A 100 -11.79 -4.81 4.09
C SER A 100 -12.64 -4.82 2.83
N ILE A 101 -13.88 -5.24 3.00
CA ILE A 101 -14.90 -5.22 1.95
C ILE A 101 -16.13 -4.50 2.48
N ASN A 102 -17.05 -4.14 1.58
CA ASN A 102 -18.32 -3.56 2.00
C ASN A 102 -19.10 -4.52 2.90
N THR A 103 -19.79 -3.95 3.87
CA THR A 103 -20.66 -4.72 4.78
C THR A 103 -21.84 -5.35 4.05
#